data_ac66f60af14bce90ba5db2ae6240d20d
#
_entry.id   ac66f60af14bce90ba5db2ae6240d20d
#
_cell.length_a   1.000
_cell.length_b   1.000
_cell.length_c   1.000
_cell.angle_alpha   90.00
_cell.angle_beta   90.00
_cell.angle_gamma   90.00
#
_symmetry.space_group_name_H-M   'P 1'
#
loop_
_entity.id
_entity.type
_entity.pdbx_description
1 polymer ?
#
loop_
_entity_poly.entity_id
_entity_poly.type
_entity_poly.pdbx_seq_one_letter_code
_entity_poly.pdbx_strand_id
1 'polypeptide(L)'
;NQQGRAFAGYYYGEGDSPYYPADVDDNALRFFGPERYHSDEFQDEAYLFIPFDEDYYQAMAEVIGERFENWQGQDFDEDTLEPSEVAQAIMEYLDCECTYFPSMADDDPIMSAYSYAKRESVKEGFVPVLIKADDETLLECLVMNADPEHDADCYEFDLKAVTEYRKKMLSAPIKDSKAVLEELIGQRKAEAEDDDMDWEEEILGEMAGGYDNDRFSCYWDSDSHMTHPLVLARIPVKKPWEIFAYLPFGNWNECPNTPELMAVAKYWFEQYGAIPAAMSHDEMEFELPVPVPKERAVELAVEQYGFCPDIVDQEQDDPTVGNLADVLRQSTVWYFWW
;
A
#
# COMPACT_ATOMS: atom_id res chain seq x y z
N ASN A 1 -11.86 -0.63 25.68
CA ASN A 1 -11.90 -0.67 27.14
C ASN A 1 -13.32 -0.39 27.67
N GLN A 2 -14.19 -1.39 27.72
CA GLN A 2 -15.60 -1.22 28.13
C GLN A 2 -15.79 -1.00 29.66
N GLN A 3 -14.73 -1.12 30.42
CA GLN A 3 -14.82 -0.98 31.92
C GLN A 3 -13.69 -0.15 32.54
N GLY A 4 -13.05 0.70 31.77
CA GLY A 4 -11.93 1.52 32.29
C GLY A 4 -10.65 0.73 32.54
N ARG A 5 -10.48 -0.45 31.91
CA ARG A 5 -9.28 -1.29 32.03
C ARG A 5 -8.50 -1.25 30.71
N ALA A 6 -7.20 -1.03 30.79
CA ALA A 6 -6.28 -1.03 29.67
C ALA A 6 -5.53 -2.37 29.58
N PHE A 7 -5.19 -2.80 28.38
CA PHE A 7 -4.41 -4.00 28.11
C PHE A 7 -3.26 -3.65 27.20
N ALA A 8 -2.10 -4.22 27.46
CA ALA A 8 -0.96 -4.19 26.58
C ALA A 8 -0.63 -5.62 26.16
N GLY A 9 -0.36 -5.82 24.88
CA GLY A 9 0.12 -7.07 24.33
C GLY A 9 1.60 -6.99 24.04
N TYR A 10 2.33 -8.03 24.36
CA TYR A 10 3.73 -8.17 24.04
C TYR A 10 3.94 -9.35 23.12
N TYR A 11 4.81 -9.14 22.11
CA TYR A 11 5.38 -10.22 21.34
C TYR A 11 6.89 -10.29 21.53
N TYR A 12 7.38 -11.49 21.78
CA TYR A 12 8.78 -11.80 21.69
C TYR A 12 9.02 -12.69 20.48
N GLY A 13 9.72 -12.18 19.49
CA GLY A 13 10.14 -12.99 18.34
C GLY A 13 11.10 -14.10 18.74
N GLU A 14 11.24 -15.04 17.89
CA GLU A 14 12.07 -16.23 17.83
C GLU A 14 12.60 -16.83 19.14
N GLY A 15 12.14 -18.03 19.44
CA GLY A 15 12.66 -18.93 20.46
C GLY A 15 12.26 -18.54 21.88
N ASP A 16 11.89 -19.52 22.66
CA ASP A 16 11.60 -19.43 24.09
C ASP A 16 10.62 -18.31 24.49
N SER A 17 9.51 -18.24 23.76
CA SER A 17 8.44 -17.33 24.10
C SER A 17 7.86 -17.67 25.48
N PRO A 18 7.83 -16.73 26.42
CA PRO A 18 7.23 -16.93 27.72
C PRO A 18 5.70 -16.79 27.69
N TYR A 19 5.05 -16.93 26.55
CA TYR A 19 3.60 -16.82 26.48
C TYR A 19 2.95 -18.06 27.02
N TYR A 20 2.48 -17.93 28.25
CA TYR A 20 1.51 -18.82 28.77
C TYR A 20 0.14 -18.19 28.55
N PRO A 21 -0.87 -18.95 28.07
CA PRO A 21 -2.23 -18.56 28.27
C PRO A 21 -2.40 -18.47 29.78
N ALA A 22 -2.33 -17.25 30.31
CA ALA A 22 -2.67 -17.05 31.71
C ALA A 22 -4.11 -17.53 31.88
N ASP A 23 -4.41 -18.23 32.94
CA ASP A 23 -5.76 -18.58 33.30
C ASP A 23 -6.59 -17.29 33.29
N VAL A 24 -7.55 -17.26 32.38
CA VAL A 24 -8.40 -16.09 32.18
C VAL A 24 -9.35 -16.03 33.33
N ASP A 25 -9.10 -15.10 34.24
CA ASP A 25 -10.13 -14.77 35.17
C ASP A 25 -11.21 -13.87 34.50
N ASP A 26 -12.39 -13.77 35.08
CA ASP A 26 -13.51 -12.98 34.54
C ASP A 26 -13.18 -11.49 34.37
N ASN A 27 -11.99 -11.05 34.79
CA ASN A 27 -11.53 -9.68 34.78
C ASN A 27 -10.46 -9.39 33.75
N ALA A 28 -9.98 -10.40 32.99
CA ALA A 28 -9.01 -10.23 31.92
C ALA A 28 -9.68 -9.95 30.57
N LEU A 29 -9.14 -9.00 29.80
CA LEU A 29 -9.54 -8.81 28.41
C LEU A 29 -8.70 -9.71 27.51
N ARG A 30 -9.37 -10.30 26.57
CA ARG A 30 -8.78 -11.16 25.54
C ARG A 30 -8.04 -10.30 24.51
N PHE A 31 -6.78 -10.58 24.31
CA PHE A 31 -5.98 -9.97 23.27
C PHE A 31 -5.67 -11.03 22.21
N PHE A 32 -6.10 -10.78 20.98
CA PHE A 32 -5.76 -11.64 19.86
C PHE A 32 -4.37 -11.27 19.37
N GLY A 33 -3.46 -12.21 19.41
CA GLY A 33 -2.18 -12.08 18.74
C GLY A 33 -2.36 -12.00 17.22
N PRO A 34 -1.38 -11.45 16.50
CA PRO A 34 -1.38 -11.49 15.04
C PRO A 34 -1.50 -12.92 14.52
N GLU A 35 -2.19 -13.12 13.41
CA GLU A 35 -2.49 -14.43 12.81
C GLU A 35 -1.25 -15.31 12.56
N ARG A 36 -0.08 -14.72 12.38
CA ARG A 36 1.20 -15.42 12.21
C ARG A 36 1.68 -16.22 13.42
N TYR A 37 0.93 -16.22 14.51
CA TYR A 37 1.24 -17.01 15.73
C TYR A 37 0.38 -18.24 15.92
N HIS A 38 -0.21 -18.73 14.85
CA HIS A 38 -0.75 -20.07 14.85
C HIS A 38 0.40 -21.07 14.93
N SER A 39 0.65 -21.62 16.10
CA SER A 39 1.49 -22.83 16.20
C SER A 39 0.59 -24.05 16.12
N ASP A 40 1.06 -25.11 15.48
CA ASP A 40 0.36 -26.40 15.42
C ASP A 40 0.10 -27.01 16.82
N GLU A 41 0.74 -26.48 17.86
CA GLU A 41 0.54 -26.88 19.26
C GLU A 41 -0.68 -26.20 19.90
N PHE A 42 -1.13 -25.08 19.36
CA PHE A 42 -2.34 -24.40 19.80
C PHE A 42 -3.34 -24.50 18.66
N GLN A 43 -4.29 -25.43 18.78
CA GLN A 43 -5.30 -25.66 17.72
C GLN A 43 -6.20 -24.45 17.44
N ASP A 44 -6.04 -23.37 18.20
CA ASP A 44 -6.77 -22.12 18.04
C ASP A 44 -5.88 -20.97 18.48
N GLU A 45 -6.25 -19.77 18.11
CA GLU A 45 -5.59 -18.48 18.32
C GLU A 45 -4.83 -18.34 19.65
N ALA A 46 -3.59 -17.87 19.58
CA ALA A 46 -2.84 -17.56 20.80
C ALA A 46 -3.39 -16.30 21.44
N TYR A 47 -3.67 -16.37 22.73
CA TYR A 47 -4.15 -15.23 23.52
C TYR A 47 -3.10 -14.82 24.54
N LEU A 48 -2.80 -13.54 24.61
CA LEU A 48 -2.04 -12.98 25.68
C LEU A 48 -2.99 -12.22 26.62
N PHE A 49 -3.02 -12.60 27.87
CA PHE A 49 -3.76 -11.89 28.90
C PHE A 49 -2.78 -11.20 29.83
N ILE A 50 -2.83 -9.89 29.86
CA ILE A 50 -2.14 -9.11 30.86
C ILE A 50 -3.20 -8.41 31.67
N PRO A 51 -3.44 -8.82 32.93
CA PRO A 51 -4.32 -8.08 33.80
C PRO A 51 -3.75 -6.69 34.00
N PHE A 52 -4.60 -5.69 33.85
CA PHE A 52 -4.21 -4.32 34.15
C PHE A 52 -4.11 -4.15 35.66
N ASP A 53 -2.91 -3.83 36.11
CA ASP A 53 -2.70 -3.27 37.44
C ASP A 53 -1.99 -1.90 37.36
N GLU A 54 -2.01 -1.15 38.45
CA GLU A 54 -1.49 0.21 38.45
C GLU A 54 0.04 0.23 38.32
N ASP A 55 0.72 -0.77 38.86
CA ASP A 55 2.18 -0.90 38.79
C ASP A 55 2.63 -1.21 37.36
N TYR A 56 1.88 -2.07 36.64
CA TYR A 56 2.11 -2.37 35.25
C TYR A 56 1.86 -1.15 34.34
N TYR A 57 0.79 -0.39 34.63
CA TYR A 57 0.51 0.84 33.87
C TYR A 57 1.62 1.89 34.06
N GLN A 58 2.16 2.03 35.26
CA GLN A 58 3.27 2.93 35.53
C GLN A 58 4.54 2.48 34.81
N ALA A 59 4.88 1.19 34.85
CA ALA A 59 6.03 0.63 34.14
C ALA A 59 5.89 0.81 32.61
N MET A 60 4.70 0.61 32.05
CA MET A 60 4.44 0.85 30.64
C MET A 60 4.50 2.34 30.30
N ALA A 61 3.99 3.21 31.17
CA ALA A 61 4.07 4.65 30.97
C ALA A 61 5.53 5.16 31.01
N GLU A 62 6.37 4.57 31.87
CA GLU A 62 7.80 4.86 31.91
C GLU A 62 8.49 4.40 30.62
N VAL A 63 8.24 3.19 30.16
CA VAL A 63 8.81 2.66 28.91
C VAL A 63 8.35 3.46 27.68
N ILE A 64 7.06 3.83 27.63
CA ILE A 64 6.52 4.70 26.58
C ILE A 64 7.14 6.10 26.70
N GLY A 65 7.27 6.63 27.92
CA GLY A 65 7.89 7.91 28.20
C GLY A 65 9.36 7.94 27.81
N GLU A 66 10.14 6.90 28.16
CA GLU A 66 11.55 6.76 27.74
C GLU A 66 11.69 6.64 26.22
N ARG A 67 10.81 5.88 25.54
CA ARG A 67 10.79 5.81 24.08
C ARG A 67 10.39 7.15 23.47
N PHE A 68 9.42 7.84 24.05
CA PHE A 68 8.99 9.16 23.62
C PHE A 68 10.08 10.23 23.86
N GLU A 69 10.79 10.16 25.00
CA GLU A 69 11.93 11.04 25.27
C GLU A 69 13.15 10.73 24.39
N ASN A 70 13.40 9.46 24.07
CA ASN A 70 14.41 9.06 23.09
C ASN A 70 14.01 9.44 21.68
N TRP A 71 12.72 9.45 21.38
CA TRP A 71 12.19 9.92 20.12
C TRP A 71 12.26 11.46 20.00
N GLN A 72 12.00 12.19 21.10
CA GLN A 72 12.20 13.65 21.16
C GLN A 72 13.68 14.06 21.26
N GLY A 73 14.58 13.13 21.58
CA GLY A 73 16.02 13.39 21.67
C GLY A 73 16.76 13.31 20.33
N GLN A 74 16.09 12.90 19.25
CA GLN A 74 16.51 13.28 17.91
C GLN A 74 16.07 14.74 17.74
N ASP A 75 17.01 15.62 17.36
CA ASP A 75 16.69 17.00 16.95
C ASP A 75 15.71 16.97 15.78
N PHE A 76 14.43 16.79 16.07
CA PHE A 76 13.38 17.04 15.11
C PHE A 76 13.33 18.57 14.96
N ASP A 77 13.68 19.02 13.80
CA ASP A 77 13.38 20.37 13.36
C ASP A 77 11.86 20.51 13.47
N GLU A 78 11.37 21.43 14.31
CA GLU A 78 9.91 21.62 14.48
C GLU A 78 9.24 21.88 13.12
N ASP A 79 9.97 22.46 12.16
CA ASP A 79 9.51 22.67 10.79
C ASP A 79 9.25 21.34 10.03
N THR A 80 9.82 20.21 10.43
CA THR A 80 9.57 18.89 9.79
C THR A 80 8.30 18.21 10.28
N LEU A 81 7.69 18.67 11.37
CA LEU A 81 6.43 18.12 11.90
C LEU A 81 5.20 18.69 11.19
N GLU A 82 5.33 19.83 10.54
CA GLU A 82 4.25 20.46 9.78
C GLU A 82 4.29 19.97 8.32
N PRO A 83 3.12 19.77 7.70
CA PRO A 83 3.06 19.42 6.29
C PRO A 83 3.73 20.48 5.41
N SER A 84 4.58 20.08 4.48
CA SER A 84 5.16 20.95 3.45
C SER A 84 4.07 21.60 2.58
N GLU A 85 4.42 22.61 1.79
CA GLU A 85 3.49 23.22 0.83
C GLU A 85 2.94 22.17 -0.16
N VAL A 86 3.78 21.24 -0.62
CA VAL A 86 3.37 20.11 -1.47
C VAL A 86 2.37 19.21 -0.76
N ALA A 87 2.67 18.79 0.47
CA ALA A 87 1.78 17.96 1.26
C ALA A 87 0.42 18.63 1.49
N GLN A 88 0.42 19.92 1.79
CA GLN A 88 -0.81 20.71 1.94
C GLN A 88 -1.59 20.76 0.63
N ALA A 89 -0.93 21.00 -0.50
CA ALA A 89 -1.58 21.03 -1.81
C ALA A 89 -2.15 19.65 -2.22
N ILE A 90 -1.43 18.55 -1.94
CA ILE A 90 -1.95 17.19 -2.15
C ILE A 90 -3.20 16.95 -1.31
N MET A 91 -3.19 17.32 -0.03
CA MET A 91 -4.35 17.17 0.86
C MET A 91 -5.54 18.04 0.40
N GLU A 92 -5.27 19.25 -0.05
CA GLU A 92 -6.29 20.14 -0.62
C GLU A 92 -6.85 19.56 -1.93
N TYR A 93 -5.98 19.08 -2.82
CA TYR A 93 -6.40 18.40 -4.05
C TYR A 93 -7.30 17.22 -3.76
N LEU A 94 -6.98 16.38 -2.78
CA LEU A 94 -7.76 15.19 -2.43
C LEU A 94 -9.15 15.53 -1.89
N ASP A 95 -9.32 16.65 -1.22
CA ASP A 95 -10.60 17.13 -0.65
C ASP A 95 -11.30 16.03 0.17
N CYS A 96 -10.54 15.33 1.03
CA CYS A 96 -11.04 14.28 1.89
C CYS A 96 -10.29 14.27 3.23
N GLU A 97 -10.70 13.40 4.16
CA GLU A 97 -10.02 13.25 5.44
C GLU A 97 -8.62 12.67 5.23
N CYS A 98 -7.61 13.40 5.69
CA CYS A 98 -6.19 13.06 5.57
C CYS A 98 -5.51 13.12 6.93
N THR A 99 -4.57 12.19 7.16
CA THR A 99 -3.65 12.21 8.30
C THR A 99 -2.23 12.31 7.77
N TYR A 100 -1.50 13.34 8.17
CA TYR A 100 -0.11 13.54 7.79
C TYR A 100 0.84 12.82 8.76
N PHE A 101 1.88 12.23 8.22
CA PHE A 101 3.01 11.62 8.94
C PHE A 101 4.31 12.25 8.45
N PRO A 102 5.14 12.81 9.32
CA PRO A 102 6.47 13.26 8.94
C PRO A 102 7.36 12.05 8.61
N SER A 103 8.54 12.30 8.05
CA SER A 103 9.55 11.27 7.85
C SER A 103 9.93 10.57 9.16
N MET A 104 10.02 9.25 9.15
CA MET A 104 10.25 8.40 10.32
C MET A 104 11.27 7.30 10.03
N ALA A 105 12.02 6.91 11.06
CA ALA A 105 12.91 5.75 10.99
C ALA A 105 12.19 4.40 11.14
N ASP A 106 10.91 4.42 11.55
CA ASP A 106 10.08 3.24 11.80
C ASP A 106 8.65 3.53 11.30
N ASP A 107 8.11 2.66 10.46
CA ASP A 107 6.77 2.81 9.88
C ASP A 107 5.64 2.20 10.73
N ASP A 108 5.92 1.62 11.89
CA ASP A 108 4.89 1.05 12.78
C ASP A 108 3.72 2.00 13.08
N PRO A 109 3.94 3.31 13.33
CA PRO A 109 2.83 4.25 13.54
C PRO A 109 1.96 4.41 12.29
N ILE A 110 2.58 4.46 11.10
CA ILE A 110 1.90 4.59 9.82
C ILE A 110 1.07 3.33 9.54
N MET A 111 1.69 2.16 9.66
CA MET A 111 1.04 0.88 9.42
C MET A 111 -0.07 0.58 10.43
N SER A 112 0.08 1.03 11.67
CA SER A 112 -0.97 0.96 12.70
C SER A 112 -2.17 1.82 12.32
N ALA A 113 -1.94 3.06 11.87
CA ALA A 113 -2.99 3.97 11.42
C ALA A 113 -3.68 3.44 10.15
N TYR A 114 -2.91 2.95 9.18
CA TYR A 114 -3.43 2.35 7.96
C TYR A 114 -4.32 1.12 8.27
N SER A 115 -3.83 0.22 9.12
CA SER A 115 -4.59 -0.96 9.56
C SER A 115 -5.88 -0.58 10.31
N TYR A 116 -5.84 0.49 11.10
CA TYR A 116 -7.02 1.04 11.76
C TYR A 116 -8.01 1.60 10.73
N ALA A 117 -7.55 2.42 9.80
CA ALA A 117 -8.38 2.97 8.73
C ALA A 117 -9.03 1.87 7.87
N LYS A 118 -8.31 0.78 7.56
CA LYS A 118 -8.87 -0.40 6.86
C LYS A 118 -10.04 -1.03 7.63
N ARG A 119 -9.97 -1.12 8.95
CA ARG A 119 -11.08 -1.66 9.75
C ARG A 119 -12.30 -0.72 9.78
N GLU A 120 -12.06 0.58 9.79
CA GLU A 120 -13.13 1.58 9.76
C GLU A 120 -13.76 1.70 8.38
N SER A 121 -12.99 1.58 7.32
CA SER A 121 -13.43 1.72 5.93
C SER A 121 -14.63 0.83 5.58
N VAL A 122 -14.68 -0.38 6.13
CA VAL A 122 -15.78 -1.33 5.95
C VAL A 122 -17.13 -0.78 6.45
N LYS A 123 -17.09 0.07 7.47
CA LYS A 123 -18.31 0.65 8.09
C LYS A 123 -18.64 2.01 7.49
N GLU A 124 -17.62 2.81 7.22
CA GLU A 124 -17.76 4.22 6.85
C GLU A 124 -17.80 4.44 5.33
N GLY A 125 -17.29 3.49 4.55
CA GLY A 125 -17.38 3.49 3.09
C GLY A 125 -16.37 4.42 2.43
N PHE A 126 -15.11 4.31 2.83
CA PHE A 126 -13.96 4.91 2.17
C PHE A 126 -12.91 3.84 1.84
N VAL A 127 -11.87 4.20 1.11
CA VAL A 127 -10.67 3.36 0.86
C VAL A 127 -9.46 4.12 1.38
N PRO A 128 -8.67 3.56 2.33
CA PRO A 128 -7.46 4.20 2.81
C PRO A 128 -6.32 3.98 1.81
N VAL A 129 -5.55 5.03 1.54
CA VAL A 129 -4.37 5.01 0.67
C VAL A 129 -3.25 5.80 1.33
N LEU A 130 -2.04 5.24 1.34
CA LEU A 130 -0.81 5.93 1.72
C LEU A 130 -0.25 6.65 0.48
N ILE A 131 0.08 7.92 0.62
CA ILE A 131 0.51 8.78 -0.50
C ILE A 131 1.79 9.48 -0.07
N LYS A 132 2.83 9.41 -0.89
CA LYS A 132 4.08 10.14 -0.70
C LYS A 132 3.80 11.63 -0.76
N ALA A 133 4.03 12.34 0.36
CA ALA A 133 3.53 13.69 0.57
C ALA A 133 4.52 14.80 0.14
N ASP A 134 5.77 14.47 -0.13
CA ASP A 134 6.81 15.36 -0.67
C ASP A 134 6.98 15.22 -2.19
N ASP A 135 6.05 14.57 -2.85
CA ASP A 135 6.11 14.24 -4.27
C ASP A 135 5.41 15.31 -5.12
N GLU A 136 6.18 16.30 -5.55
CA GLU A 136 5.70 17.37 -6.44
C GLU A 136 5.21 16.81 -7.78
N THR A 137 5.94 15.84 -8.34
CA THR A 137 5.60 15.21 -9.61
C THR A 137 4.26 14.46 -9.53
N LEU A 138 3.94 13.85 -8.38
CA LEU A 138 2.62 13.28 -8.19
C LEU A 138 1.51 14.34 -8.35
N LEU A 139 1.66 15.49 -7.67
CA LEU A 139 0.66 16.57 -7.79
C LEU A 139 0.53 17.05 -9.24
N GLU A 140 1.66 17.21 -9.95
CA GLU A 140 1.66 17.57 -11.38
C GLU A 140 0.89 16.55 -12.22
N CYS A 141 1.13 15.25 -12.03
CA CYS A 141 0.41 14.18 -12.73
C CYS A 141 -1.11 14.22 -12.43
N LEU A 142 -1.48 14.43 -11.17
CA LEU A 142 -2.87 14.52 -10.75
C LEU A 142 -3.59 15.70 -11.41
N VAL A 143 -2.96 16.87 -11.40
CA VAL A 143 -3.51 18.09 -12.01
C VAL A 143 -3.54 17.99 -13.53
N MET A 144 -2.48 17.51 -14.17
CA MET A 144 -2.43 17.30 -15.62
C MET A 144 -3.62 16.48 -16.14
N ASN A 145 -4.04 15.47 -15.40
CA ASN A 145 -5.16 14.62 -15.80
C ASN A 145 -6.53 15.20 -15.43
N ALA A 146 -6.64 15.85 -14.26
CA ALA A 146 -7.94 16.28 -13.72
C ALA A 146 -8.28 17.75 -14.05
N ASP A 147 -7.29 18.60 -14.21
CA ASP A 147 -7.43 20.03 -14.50
C ASP A 147 -6.33 20.54 -15.43
N PRO A 148 -6.30 20.10 -16.70
CA PRO A 148 -5.19 20.36 -17.63
C PRO A 148 -5.09 21.85 -18.06
N GLU A 149 -5.97 22.73 -17.60
CA GLU A 149 -5.91 24.17 -17.86
C GLU A 149 -5.03 24.91 -16.85
N HIS A 150 -4.66 24.26 -15.74
CA HIS A 150 -3.79 24.79 -14.70
C HIS A 150 -2.42 24.13 -14.70
N ASP A 151 -1.45 24.83 -14.14
CA ASP A 151 -0.07 24.37 -14.00
C ASP A 151 0.20 24.02 -12.53
N ALA A 152 0.55 22.77 -12.26
CA ALA A 152 0.83 22.31 -10.91
C ALA A 152 2.17 22.82 -10.35
N ASP A 153 3.06 23.39 -11.17
CA ASP A 153 4.35 23.97 -10.73
C ASP A 153 4.21 24.99 -9.60
N CYS A 154 3.04 25.62 -9.48
CA CYS A 154 2.71 26.56 -8.41
C CYS A 154 1.65 26.01 -7.45
N TYR A 155 1.39 24.67 -7.49
CA TYR A 155 0.34 24.00 -6.72
C TYR A 155 -1.07 24.56 -6.96
N GLU A 156 -1.30 25.15 -8.15
CA GLU A 156 -2.56 25.76 -8.52
C GLU A 156 -3.44 24.73 -9.27
N PHE A 157 -4.70 24.62 -8.87
CA PHE A 157 -5.73 23.83 -9.54
C PHE A 157 -7.13 24.36 -9.19
N ASP A 158 -8.12 24.09 -10.04
CA ASP A 158 -9.52 24.40 -9.75
C ASP A 158 -10.21 23.14 -9.17
N LEU A 159 -10.49 23.15 -7.87
CA LEU A 159 -11.24 22.10 -7.19
C LEU A 159 -12.57 21.74 -7.87
N LYS A 160 -13.18 22.69 -8.59
CA LYS A 160 -14.40 22.41 -9.35
C LYS A 160 -14.09 21.54 -10.56
N ALA A 161 -13.03 21.84 -11.32
CA ALA A 161 -12.58 21.01 -12.45
C ALA A 161 -12.22 19.60 -11.97
N VAL A 162 -11.44 19.49 -10.89
CA VAL A 162 -11.09 18.23 -10.24
C VAL A 162 -12.33 17.46 -9.82
N THR A 163 -13.31 18.12 -9.20
CA THR A 163 -14.58 17.48 -8.79
C THR A 163 -15.39 16.99 -10.00
N GLU A 164 -15.43 17.75 -11.07
CA GLU A 164 -16.13 17.36 -12.31
C GLU A 164 -15.43 16.17 -12.98
N TYR A 165 -14.10 16.16 -13.00
CA TYR A 165 -13.32 15.01 -13.46
C TYR A 165 -13.65 13.73 -12.66
N ARG A 166 -13.61 13.79 -11.33
CA ARG A 166 -13.96 12.66 -10.45
C ARG A 166 -15.35 12.12 -10.75
N LYS A 167 -16.34 13.00 -10.86
CA LYS A 167 -17.72 12.61 -11.22
C LYS A 167 -17.79 11.93 -12.58
N LYS A 168 -17.05 12.46 -13.56
CA LYS A 168 -16.97 11.87 -14.91
C LYS A 168 -16.39 10.46 -14.83
N MET A 169 -15.27 10.26 -14.14
CA MET A 169 -14.63 8.93 -14.01
C MET A 169 -15.53 7.95 -13.27
N LEU A 170 -16.09 8.33 -12.13
CA LEU A 170 -16.97 7.47 -11.32
C LEU A 170 -18.30 7.13 -11.99
N SER A 171 -18.80 7.97 -12.90
CA SER A 171 -20.05 7.73 -13.65
C SER A 171 -19.85 7.00 -14.97
N ALA A 172 -18.61 6.95 -15.46
CA ALA A 172 -18.31 6.27 -16.72
C ALA A 172 -18.44 4.74 -16.55
N PRO A 173 -18.89 4.02 -17.59
CA PRO A 173 -18.82 2.56 -17.56
C PRO A 173 -17.37 2.12 -17.49
N ILE A 174 -17.08 1.15 -16.62
CA ILE A 174 -15.75 0.55 -16.52
C ILE A 174 -15.42 -0.16 -17.85
N LYS A 175 -14.22 0.08 -18.38
CA LYS A 175 -13.73 -0.63 -19.58
C LYS A 175 -13.72 -2.15 -19.36
N ASP A 176 -13.75 -2.90 -20.44
CA ASP A 176 -13.51 -4.34 -20.38
C ASP A 176 -12.05 -4.60 -20.01
N SER A 177 -11.81 -5.04 -18.78
CA SER A 177 -10.48 -5.27 -18.24
C SER A 177 -9.67 -6.32 -19.00
N LYS A 178 -10.35 -7.35 -19.51
CA LYS A 178 -9.66 -8.38 -20.31
C LYS A 178 -9.19 -7.82 -21.65
N ALA A 179 -10.04 -7.03 -22.32
CA ALA A 179 -9.65 -6.38 -23.56
C ALA A 179 -8.49 -5.39 -23.35
N VAL A 180 -8.47 -4.66 -22.22
CA VAL A 180 -7.34 -3.78 -21.85
C VAL A 180 -6.08 -4.58 -21.65
N LEU A 181 -6.11 -5.65 -20.87
CA LEU A 181 -4.94 -6.49 -20.61
C LEU A 181 -4.46 -7.22 -21.88
N GLU A 182 -5.38 -7.72 -22.72
CA GLU A 182 -5.05 -8.34 -23.99
C GLU A 182 -4.34 -7.36 -24.95
N GLU A 183 -4.76 -6.10 -24.97
CA GLU A 183 -4.12 -5.04 -25.74
C GLU A 183 -2.70 -4.76 -25.24
N LEU A 184 -2.53 -4.55 -23.91
CA LEU A 184 -1.23 -4.30 -23.29
C LEU A 184 -0.25 -5.48 -23.48
N ILE A 185 -0.70 -6.71 -23.25
CA ILE A 185 0.11 -7.92 -23.50
C ILE A 185 0.46 -8.05 -24.98
N GLY A 186 -0.48 -7.70 -25.87
CA GLY A 186 -0.24 -7.70 -27.31
C GLY A 186 0.87 -6.74 -27.72
N GLN A 187 0.97 -5.58 -27.09
CA GLN A 187 2.05 -4.61 -27.28
C GLN A 187 3.40 -5.21 -26.88
N ARG A 188 3.51 -5.82 -25.68
CA ARG A 188 4.75 -6.47 -25.21
C ARG A 188 5.21 -7.58 -26.16
N LYS A 189 4.27 -8.38 -26.68
CA LYS A 189 4.60 -9.43 -27.65
C LYS A 189 5.09 -8.88 -28.97
N ALA A 190 4.52 -7.78 -29.43
CA ALA A 190 4.96 -7.15 -30.68
C ALA A 190 6.36 -6.53 -30.53
N GLU A 191 6.67 -5.93 -29.38
CA GLU A 191 8.00 -5.39 -29.08
C GLU A 191 9.03 -6.50 -28.99
N ALA A 192 8.75 -7.60 -28.29
CA ALA A 192 9.64 -8.76 -28.25
C ALA A 192 9.91 -9.32 -29.65
N GLU A 193 8.91 -9.36 -30.58
CA GLU A 193 9.07 -9.77 -31.97
C GLU A 193 9.94 -8.77 -32.75
N ASP A 194 9.74 -7.46 -32.52
CA ASP A 194 10.52 -6.41 -33.20
C ASP A 194 12.00 -6.42 -32.77
N ASP A 195 12.27 -6.81 -31.52
CA ASP A 195 13.61 -6.93 -30.94
C ASP A 195 14.26 -8.31 -31.16
N ASP A 196 13.61 -9.19 -31.93
CA ASP A 196 14.07 -10.57 -32.24
C ASP A 196 14.23 -11.44 -30.95
N MET A 197 13.44 -11.15 -29.86
CA MET A 197 13.45 -11.90 -28.60
C MET A 197 12.48 -13.08 -28.63
N ASP A 198 12.90 -14.23 -28.08
CA ASP A 198 12.00 -15.38 -27.90
C ASP A 198 11.10 -15.20 -26.69
N TRP A 199 9.78 -15.12 -26.94
CA TRP A 199 8.79 -14.89 -25.89
C TRP A 199 8.80 -15.98 -24.81
N GLU A 200 8.99 -17.25 -25.17
CA GLU A 200 8.93 -18.38 -24.22
C GLU A 200 10.23 -18.56 -23.45
N GLU A 201 11.38 -18.35 -24.10
CA GLU A 201 12.69 -18.60 -23.52
C GLU A 201 13.28 -17.37 -22.84
N GLU A 202 13.10 -16.15 -23.43
CA GLU A 202 13.77 -14.93 -22.96
C GLU A 202 12.84 -14.04 -22.13
N ILE A 203 11.52 -13.98 -22.45
CA ILE A 203 10.57 -13.14 -21.72
C ILE A 203 9.86 -13.93 -20.61
N LEU A 204 9.25 -15.06 -20.92
CA LEU A 204 8.55 -15.84 -19.91
C LEU A 204 9.53 -16.50 -18.93
N GLY A 205 10.51 -17.22 -19.40
CA GLY A 205 11.45 -17.92 -18.55
C GLY A 205 10.81 -18.97 -17.61
N GLU A 206 11.58 -19.45 -16.66
CA GLU A 206 11.12 -20.43 -15.65
C GLU A 206 10.60 -19.71 -14.40
N MET A 207 9.54 -20.25 -13.77
CA MET A 207 9.05 -19.75 -12.49
C MET A 207 9.98 -20.17 -11.35
N ALA A 208 10.98 -19.35 -11.07
CA ALA A 208 11.99 -19.55 -10.04
C ALA A 208 12.67 -18.22 -9.66
N GLY A 209 13.41 -18.20 -8.55
CA GLY A 209 14.29 -17.09 -8.18
C GLY A 209 13.59 -15.91 -7.48
N GLY A 210 12.26 -15.95 -7.37
CA GLY A 210 11.51 -14.89 -6.73
C GLY A 210 11.67 -14.86 -5.20
N TYR A 211 11.46 -13.69 -4.62
CA TYR A 211 11.45 -13.42 -3.17
C TYR A 211 10.03 -13.12 -2.70
N ASP A 212 9.82 -13.14 -1.38
CA ASP A 212 8.57 -12.71 -0.78
C ASP A 212 8.56 -11.19 -0.56
N ASN A 213 7.45 -10.54 -0.91
CA ASN A 213 7.19 -9.14 -0.64
C ASN A 213 5.88 -9.02 0.16
N ASP A 214 6.00 -8.68 1.45
CA ASP A 214 4.87 -8.52 2.37
C ASP A 214 4.82 -7.14 3.04
N ARG A 215 5.64 -6.18 2.57
CA ARG A 215 5.73 -4.82 3.08
C ARG A 215 5.70 -3.81 1.95
N PHE A 216 5.13 -2.66 2.23
CA PHE A 216 5.24 -1.52 1.32
C PHE A 216 6.66 -0.97 1.30
N SER A 217 7.14 -0.62 0.12
CA SER A 217 8.48 -0.12 -0.15
C SER A 217 8.51 1.27 -0.79
N CYS A 218 7.44 1.66 -1.51
CA CYS A 218 7.39 2.88 -2.31
C CYS A 218 7.60 4.19 -1.52
N TYR A 219 7.47 4.15 -0.21
CA TYR A 219 7.66 5.31 0.64
C TYR A 219 8.95 5.30 1.47
N TRP A 220 9.83 4.35 1.26
CA TRP A 220 11.14 4.31 1.93
C TRP A 220 12.21 4.99 1.10
N ASP A 221 12.96 5.88 1.73
CA ASP A 221 14.15 6.47 1.16
C ASP A 221 15.36 5.56 1.44
N SER A 222 15.97 5.05 0.38
CA SER A 222 17.07 4.09 0.45
C SER A 222 18.36 4.68 1.05
N ASP A 223 18.55 6.00 0.93
CA ASP A 223 19.78 6.68 1.36
C ASP A 223 19.71 7.03 2.85
N SER A 224 18.61 7.58 3.32
CA SER A 224 18.38 7.96 4.71
C SER A 224 17.94 6.80 5.59
N HIS A 225 17.38 5.73 5.00
CA HIS A 225 16.71 4.65 5.71
C HIS A 225 15.52 5.13 6.56
N MET A 226 14.88 6.22 6.15
CA MET A 226 13.68 6.77 6.74
C MET A 226 12.52 6.70 5.74
N THR A 227 11.30 6.77 6.23
CA THR A 227 10.16 6.96 5.32
C THR A 227 10.20 8.37 4.74
N HIS A 228 9.70 8.55 3.52
CA HIS A 228 9.25 9.86 3.08
C HIS A 228 8.12 10.36 3.98
N PRO A 229 7.85 11.67 4.03
CA PRO A 229 6.60 12.16 4.59
C PRO A 229 5.40 11.55 3.87
N LEU A 230 4.36 11.16 4.59
CA LEU A 230 3.18 10.49 4.03
C LEU A 230 1.87 11.18 4.40
N VAL A 231 0.92 11.04 3.52
CA VAL A 231 -0.49 11.31 3.79
C VAL A 231 -1.26 9.98 3.73
N LEU A 232 -1.92 9.62 4.82
CA LEU A 232 -2.95 8.59 4.84
C LEU A 232 -4.29 9.24 4.48
N ALA A 233 -4.73 9.04 3.25
CA ALA A 233 -5.98 9.60 2.74
C ALA A 233 -7.13 8.59 2.91
N ARG A 234 -8.31 9.05 3.35
CA ARG A 234 -9.56 8.30 3.39
C ARG A 234 -10.38 8.65 2.17
N ILE A 235 -10.06 8.05 1.03
CA ILE A 235 -10.72 8.36 -0.25
C ILE A 235 -12.20 7.94 -0.17
N PRO A 236 -13.17 8.87 -0.38
CA PRO A 236 -14.59 8.63 -0.13
C PRO A 236 -15.26 7.85 -1.27
N VAL A 237 -14.74 6.66 -1.55
CA VAL A 237 -15.26 5.69 -2.52
C VAL A 237 -15.49 4.34 -1.85
N LYS A 238 -16.40 3.53 -2.42
CA LYS A 238 -16.74 2.23 -1.82
C LYS A 238 -16.03 1.05 -2.44
N LYS A 239 -15.50 1.25 -3.62
CA LYS A 239 -14.84 0.19 -4.40
C LYS A 239 -13.37 0.56 -4.58
N PRO A 240 -12.45 -0.36 -4.27
CA PRO A 240 -11.02 -0.04 -4.24
C PRO A 240 -10.50 0.59 -5.54
N TRP A 241 -10.94 0.12 -6.69
CA TRP A 241 -10.52 0.66 -7.99
C TRP A 241 -11.04 2.07 -8.30
N GLU A 242 -12.03 2.57 -7.54
CA GLU A 242 -12.56 3.92 -7.72
C GLU A 242 -11.60 5.00 -7.19
N ILE A 243 -10.55 4.63 -6.43
CA ILE A 243 -9.53 5.59 -5.96
C ILE A 243 -8.85 6.32 -7.11
N PHE A 244 -8.67 5.69 -8.27
CA PHE A 244 -8.03 6.31 -9.43
C PHE A 244 -8.82 7.49 -10.01
N ALA A 245 -10.09 7.65 -9.67
CA ALA A 245 -10.82 8.88 -9.97
C ALA A 245 -10.36 10.07 -9.10
N TYR A 246 -9.78 9.81 -7.93
CA TYR A 246 -9.17 10.80 -7.03
C TYR A 246 -7.67 10.94 -7.25
N LEU A 247 -7.04 9.88 -7.69
CA LEU A 247 -5.60 9.75 -7.89
C LEU A 247 -5.29 9.35 -9.34
N PRO A 248 -5.56 10.24 -10.32
CA PRO A 248 -5.30 9.98 -11.73
C PRO A 248 -3.82 10.21 -12.07
N PHE A 249 -2.92 9.43 -11.50
CA PHE A 249 -1.47 9.64 -11.61
C PHE A 249 -0.87 9.14 -12.93
N GLY A 250 -1.52 8.24 -13.66
CA GLY A 250 -1.03 7.63 -14.90
C GLY A 250 -1.14 8.54 -16.14
N ASN A 251 -1.17 7.93 -17.33
CA ASN A 251 -1.23 8.61 -18.62
C ASN A 251 0.08 9.34 -19.00
N TRP A 252 1.19 8.82 -18.54
CA TRP A 252 2.55 9.25 -18.91
C TRP A 252 3.44 8.01 -18.91
N ASN A 253 4.60 8.09 -19.61
CA ASN A 253 5.43 6.93 -19.88
C ASN A 253 4.53 5.78 -20.40
N GLU A 254 4.66 4.59 -19.89
CA GLU A 254 3.79 3.44 -20.22
C GLU A 254 2.69 3.20 -19.18
N CYS A 255 2.56 4.07 -18.19
CA CYS A 255 1.52 3.97 -17.17
C CYS A 255 0.12 4.18 -17.79
N PRO A 256 -0.81 3.22 -17.63
CA PRO A 256 -2.14 3.31 -18.21
C PRO A 256 -2.92 4.53 -17.73
N ASN A 257 -3.88 4.99 -18.53
CA ASN A 257 -4.77 6.08 -18.15
C ASN A 257 -5.80 5.66 -17.09
N THR A 258 -6.41 6.63 -16.44
CA THR A 258 -7.37 6.40 -15.34
C THR A 258 -8.47 5.36 -15.64
N PRO A 259 -9.16 5.36 -16.78
CA PRO A 259 -10.14 4.32 -17.12
C PRO A 259 -9.55 2.90 -17.22
N GLU A 260 -8.31 2.77 -17.64
CA GLU A 260 -7.57 1.50 -17.72
C GLU A 260 -7.10 1.04 -16.35
N LEU A 261 -6.53 1.94 -15.55
CA LEU A 261 -6.18 1.69 -14.15
C LEU A 261 -7.40 1.18 -13.37
N MET A 262 -8.54 1.85 -13.51
CA MET A 262 -9.79 1.43 -12.87
C MET A 262 -10.28 0.05 -13.34
N ALA A 263 -10.14 -0.25 -14.62
CA ALA A 263 -10.58 -1.52 -15.19
C ALA A 263 -9.70 -2.68 -14.70
N VAL A 264 -8.38 -2.52 -14.75
CA VAL A 264 -7.42 -3.54 -14.35
C VAL A 264 -7.49 -3.77 -12.82
N ALA A 265 -7.48 -2.70 -12.04
CA ALA A 265 -7.61 -2.80 -10.58
C ALA A 265 -8.93 -3.47 -10.14
N LYS A 266 -10.05 -3.18 -10.84
CA LYS A 266 -11.31 -3.88 -10.61
C LYS A 266 -11.19 -5.39 -10.85
N TYR A 267 -10.59 -5.78 -11.96
CA TYR A 267 -10.40 -7.19 -12.31
C TYR A 267 -9.53 -7.91 -11.27
N TRP A 268 -8.41 -7.33 -10.88
CA TRP A 268 -7.52 -7.90 -9.89
C TRP A 268 -8.16 -7.96 -8.49
N PHE A 269 -8.98 -6.96 -8.13
CA PHE A 269 -9.76 -7.04 -6.92
C PHE A 269 -10.75 -8.21 -6.95
N GLU A 270 -11.48 -8.40 -8.06
CA GLU A 270 -12.48 -9.46 -8.21
C GLU A 270 -11.84 -10.86 -8.27
N GLN A 271 -10.59 -10.98 -8.75
CA GLN A 271 -9.88 -12.26 -8.89
C GLN A 271 -9.06 -12.63 -7.64
N TYR A 272 -8.40 -11.64 -7.03
CA TYR A 272 -7.37 -11.87 -6.00
C TYR A 272 -7.62 -11.08 -4.72
N GLY A 273 -8.58 -10.19 -4.68
CA GLY A 273 -8.80 -9.27 -3.57
C GLY A 273 -7.76 -8.15 -3.46
N ALA A 274 -6.99 -7.90 -4.52
CA ALA A 274 -5.94 -6.90 -4.54
C ALA A 274 -6.52 -5.48 -4.42
N ILE A 275 -5.99 -4.68 -3.50
CA ILE A 275 -6.45 -3.33 -3.19
C ILE A 275 -5.27 -2.38 -3.36
N PRO A 276 -5.38 -1.30 -4.17
CA PRO A 276 -4.36 -0.25 -4.20
C PRO A 276 -4.20 0.36 -2.81
N ALA A 277 -2.98 0.46 -2.31
CA ALA A 277 -2.70 0.75 -0.91
C ALA A 277 -1.68 1.86 -0.67
N ALA A 278 -0.64 1.95 -1.49
CA ALA A 278 0.39 2.98 -1.38
C ALA A 278 0.81 3.47 -2.77
N MET A 279 1.23 4.74 -2.88
CA MET A 279 1.68 5.31 -4.16
C MET A 279 2.58 6.54 -4.03
N SER A 280 3.39 6.73 -5.07
CA SER A 280 4.10 7.96 -5.44
C SER A 280 3.65 8.41 -6.85
N HIS A 281 4.44 9.26 -7.53
CA HIS A 281 4.15 9.62 -8.93
C HIS A 281 4.41 8.49 -9.91
N ASP A 282 5.38 7.62 -9.63
CA ASP A 282 5.86 6.56 -10.51
C ASP A 282 5.70 5.16 -9.89
N GLU A 283 5.35 5.06 -8.61
CA GLU A 283 5.19 3.78 -7.92
C GLU A 283 3.76 3.58 -7.42
N MET A 284 3.31 2.33 -7.46
CA MET A 284 2.03 1.93 -6.90
C MET A 284 2.12 0.53 -6.30
N GLU A 285 1.58 0.37 -5.10
CA GLU A 285 1.53 -0.92 -4.44
C GLU A 285 0.10 -1.35 -4.13
N PHE A 286 -0.17 -2.63 -4.38
CA PHE A 286 -1.41 -3.28 -4.01
C PHE A 286 -1.18 -4.22 -2.84
N GLU A 287 -2.12 -4.24 -1.91
CA GLU A 287 -2.16 -5.21 -0.82
C GLU A 287 -3.15 -6.33 -1.13
N LEU A 288 -2.77 -7.56 -0.80
CA LEU A 288 -3.58 -8.75 -0.96
C LEU A 288 -3.87 -9.42 0.38
N PRO A 289 -5.03 -10.11 0.50
CA PRO A 289 -5.33 -10.89 1.71
C PRO A 289 -4.46 -12.15 1.84
N VAL A 290 -4.03 -12.72 0.73
CA VAL A 290 -3.19 -13.94 0.65
C VAL A 290 -2.39 -13.94 -0.65
N PRO A 291 -1.23 -14.62 -0.69
CA PRO A 291 -0.47 -14.80 -1.93
C PRO A 291 -1.28 -15.50 -3.03
N VAL A 292 -0.89 -15.28 -4.28
CA VAL A 292 -1.56 -15.87 -5.44
C VAL A 292 -1.29 -17.38 -5.54
N PRO A 293 -2.32 -18.19 -5.83
CA PRO A 293 -2.10 -19.63 -6.08
C PRO A 293 -1.10 -19.87 -7.20
N LYS A 294 -0.20 -20.86 -6.98
CA LYS A 294 0.89 -21.17 -7.92
C LYS A 294 0.42 -21.35 -9.38
N GLU A 295 -0.71 -22.00 -9.56
CA GLU A 295 -1.31 -22.27 -10.88
C GLU A 295 -1.85 -21.04 -11.61
N ARG A 296 -1.97 -19.91 -10.91
CA ARG A 296 -2.43 -18.63 -11.46
C ARG A 296 -1.29 -17.61 -11.60
N ALA A 297 -0.13 -17.90 -10.99
CA ALA A 297 0.95 -16.93 -10.85
C ALA A 297 1.54 -16.51 -12.21
N VAL A 298 1.76 -17.45 -13.15
CA VAL A 298 2.31 -17.13 -14.48
C VAL A 298 1.33 -16.31 -15.31
N GLU A 299 0.03 -16.66 -15.31
CA GLU A 299 -1.00 -15.90 -16.01
C GLU A 299 -1.03 -14.45 -15.52
N LEU A 300 -1.04 -14.27 -14.18
CA LEU A 300 -1.04 -12.96 -13.57
C LEU A 300 0.27 -12.18 -13.84
N ALA A 301 1.42 -12.84 -13.80
CA ALA A 301 2.70 -12.18 -14.10
C ALA A 301 2.74 -11.65 -15.53
N VAL A 302 2.17 -12.39 -16.52
CA VAL A 302 1.99 -11.87 -17.88
C VAL A 302 1.04 -10.66 -17.91
N GLU A 303 -0.05 -10.68 -17.14
CA GLU A 303 -0.95 -9.53 -17.02
C GLU A 303 -0.24 -8.31 -16.44
N GLN A 304 0.56 -8.52 -15.37
CA GLN A 304 1.31 -7.44 -14.72
C GLN A 304 2.44 -6.91 -15.59
N TYR A 305 3.14 -7.76 -16.31
CA TYR A 305 4.14 -7.36 -17.30
C TYR A 305 3.53 -6.53 -18.44
N GLY A 306 2.36 -6.94 -18.93
CA GLY A 306 1.62 -6.13 -19.89
C GLY A 306 1.23 -4.76 -19.36
N PHE A 307 0.86 -4.69 -18.09
CA PHE A 307 0.38 -3.48 -17.40
C PHE A 307 1.53 -2.53 -17.02
N CYS A 308 2.65 -3.04 -16.57
CA CYS A 308 3.84 -2.31 -16.16
C CYS A 308 5.09 -3.13 -16.51
N PRO A 309 5.70 -2.89 -17.69
CA PRO A 309 6.83 -3.70 -18.14
C PRO A 309 8.08 -3.51 -17.28
N ASP A 310 8.29 -2.34 -16.73
CA ASP A 310 9.50 -1.98 -15.98
C ASP A 310 9.74 -2.88 -14.76
N ILE A 311 8.69 -3.47 -14.18
CA ILE A 311 8.83 -4.43 -13.08
C ILE A 311 9.51 -5.75 -13.48
N VAL A 312 9.70 -5.99 -14.78
CA VAL A 312 10.45 -7.13 -15.33
C VAL A 312 11.68 -6.62 -16.05
N ASP A 313 11.53 -5.69 -17.00
CA ASP A 313 12.60 -5.27 -17.90
C ASP A 313 13.76 -4.55 -17.16
N GLN A 314 13.48 -3.97 -16.00
CA GLN A 314 14.49 -3.30 -15.18
C GLN A 314 14.95 -4.12 -13.96
N GLU A 315 14.48 -5.36 -13.82
CA GLU A 315 15.00 -6.28 -12.80
C GLU A 315 16.45 -6.66 -13.12
N GLN A 316 17.34 -6.56 -12.13
CA GLN A 316 18.77 -6.69 -12.35
C GLN A 316 19.26 -8.14 -12.40
N ASP A 317 18.64 -9.03 -11.61
CA ASP A 317 19.17 -10.37 -11.40
C ASP A 317 18.54 -11.42 -12.37
N ASP A 318 17.24 -11.31 -12.63
CA ASP A 318 16.51 -12.24 -13.52
C ASP A 318 15.28 -11.55 -14.13
N PRO A 319 15.45 -10.79 -15.23
CA PRO A 319 14.38 -10.01 -15.85
C PRO A 319 13.42 -10.91 -16.65
N THR A 320 12.73 -11.81 -15.97
CA THR A 320 11.74 -12.71 -16.56
C THR A 320 10.38 -12.65 -15.88
N VAL A 321 9.34 -12.86 -16.67
CA VAL A 321 7.97 -13.00 -16.16
C VAL A 321 7.84 -14.21 -15.22
N GLY A 322 8.66 -15.24 -15.42
CA GLY A 322 8.72 -16.40 -14.53
C GLY A 322 9.27 -16.06 -13.16
N ASN A 323 10.29 -15.19 -13.08
CA ASN A 323 10.76 -14.67 -11.78
C ASN A 323 9.64 -13.88 -11.08
N LEU A 324 8.98 -12.96 -11.78
CA LEU A 324 7.83 -12.22 -11.26
C LEU A 324 6.71 -13.16 -10.78
N ALA A 325 6.42 -14.24 -11.52
CA ALA A 325 5.43 -15.23 -11.09
C ALA A 325 5.83 -15.93 -9.78
N ASP A 326 7.13 -16.17 -9.59
CA ASP A 326 7.66 -16.74 -8.35
C ASP A 326 7.59 -15.76 -7.17
N VAL A 327 7.77 -14.45 -7.41
CA VAL A 327 7.50 -13.39 -6.43
C VAL A 327 6.01 -13.39 -6.05
N LEU A 328 5.10 -13.33 -7.02
CA LEU A 328 3.65 -13.18 -6.80
C LEU A 328 3.02 -14.31 -5.99
N ARG A 329 3.52 -15.54 -6.14
CA ARG A 329 3.00 -16.69 -5.37
C ARG A 329 3.47 -16.71 -3.90
N GLN A 330 4.37 -15.83 -3.53
CA GLN A 330 4.94 -15.73 -2.18
C GLN A 330 4.54 -14.42 -1.49
N SER A 331 4.06 -13.43 -2.25
CA SER A 331 3.90 -12.05 -1.82
C SER A 331 2.45 -11.68 -1.52
N THR A 332 2.25 -10.82 -0.54
CA THR A 332 0.98 -10.18 -0.23
C THR A 332 0.98 -8.69 -0.59
N VAL A 333 2.09 -8.17 -1.12
CA VAL A 333 2.20 -6.85 -1.71
C VAL A 333 2.69 -6.98 -3.14
N TRP A 334 1.98 -6.36 -4.10
CA TRP A 334 2.43 -6.19 -5.47
C TRP A 334 2.98 -4.79 -5.64
N TYR A 335 4.10 -4.69 -6.31
CA TYR A 335 4.79 -3.44 -6.58
C TYR A 335 4.82 -3.16 -8.09
N PHE A 336 4.56 -1.92 -8.47
CA PHE A 336 4.62 -1.41 -9.83
C PHE A 336 5.41 -0.12 -9.86
N TRP A 337 6.19 0.06 -10.90
CA TRP A 337 7.02 1.24 -11.13
C TRP A 337 7.15 1.50 -12.64
N TRP A 338 6.99 2.78 -13.04
CA TRP A 338 7.01 3.22 -14.43
C TRP A 338 8.09 4.24 -14.73
#